data_19af3fd369aee7d913710245a58c60fe
#
_entry.id   19af3fd369aee7d913710245a58c60fe
#
_cell.length_a   1.000
_cell.length_b   1.000
_cell.length_c   1.000
_cell.angle_alpha   90.00
_cell.angle_beta   90.00
_cell.angle_gamma   90.00
#
_symmetry.space_group_name_H-M   'P 1'
#
loop_
_entity.id
_entity.type
_entity.pdbx_description
1 polymer ?
#
loop_
_entity_poly.entity_id
_entity_poly.type
_entity_poly.pdbx_seq_one_letter_code
_entity_poly.pdbx_strand_id
1 'polypeptide(L)'
;MQSLQPFHTFNIPANAREIIEATSIEQIQQAWQKAQAENLPVLFLGQGSNMLFLEDFQGMVIVNRLSGIQHREDSDYHYLHVNGGENWHQLVEWSLSQGINGLENLALIPGCAGSAPIQNIGAYGVEFKDVCDYVDVLNLNTGEQFRLQANECEFGYRESIFKHRYAQGYVITAVGLKLAKNWQPILKYGSLVNFDPQTVTAK
;
A
#
# COMPACT_ATOMS: atom_id res chain seq x y z
N MET A 1 -4.34 0.29 -27.68
CA MET A 1 -4.97 -0.17 -26.42
C MET A 1 -4.20 -1.38 -25.91
N GLN A 2 -3.96 -1.44 -24.60
CA GLN A 2 -3.28 -2.53 -23.89
C GLN A 2 -4.25 -3.15 -22.88
N SER A 3 -4.22 -4.47 -22.70
CA SER A 3 -5.15 -5.16 -21.79
C SER A 3 -4.88 -4.84 -20.33
N LEU A 4 -5.92 -4.42 -19.61
CA LEU A 4 -5.91 -4.21 -18.15
C LEU A 4 -6.22 -5.51 -17.37
N GLN A 5 -6.71 -6.54 -18.04
CA GLN A 5 -7.15 -7.78 -17.40
C GLN A 5 -6.12 -8.39 -16.43
N PRO A 6 -4.80 -8.40 -16.75
CA PRO A 6 -3.78 -8.92 -15.81
C PRO A 6 -3.52 -8.03 -14.58
N PHE A 7 -4.03 -6.79 -14.58
CA PHE A 7 -3.67 -5.76 -13.60
C PHE A 7 -4.76 -5.49 -12.55
N HIS A 8 -5.84 -6.27 -12.54
CA HIS A 8 -6.87 -6.17 -11.52
C HIS A 8 -7.51 -7.53 -11.18
N THR A 9 -7.98 -7.66 -9.94
CA THR A 9 -8.42 -8.95 -9.38
C THR A 9 -9.77 -9.44 -9.90
N PHE A 10 -10.60 -8.57 -10.47
CA PHE A 10 -11.86 -8.97 -11.12
C PHE A 10 -11.64 -9.75 -12.42
N ASN A 11 -10.46 -9.63 -13.03
CA ASN A 11 -10.06 -10.33 -14.25
C ASN A 11 -11.05 -10.15 -15.42
N ILE A 12 -11.78 -9.04 -15.47
CA ILE A 12 -12.73 -8.70 -16.51
C ILE A 12 -11.97 -8.08 -17.69
N PRO A 13 -12.31 -8.41 -18.95
CA PRO A 13 -11.71 -7.77 -20.11
C PRO A 13 -11.95 -6.25 -20.11
N ALA A 14 -10.90 -5.48 -20.05
CA ALA A 14 -10.87 -4.04 -20.24
C ALA A 14 -9.49 -3.65 -20.76
N ASN A 15 -9.38 -2.50 -21.43
CA ASN A 15 -8.13 -2.01 -21.97
C ASN A 15 -7.84 -0.60 -21.48
N ALA A 16 -6.56 -0.20 -21.49
CA ALA A 16 -6.14 1.19 -21.38
C ALA A 16 -5.47 1.64 -22.67
N ARG A 17 -5.43 2.94 -22.90
CA ARG A 17 -4.68 3.49 -24.04
C ARG A 17 -3.21 3.13 -23.93
N GLU A 18 -2.65 3.24 -22.72
CA GLU A 18 -1.27 2.87 -22.41
C GLU A 18 -1.16 2.37 -20.97
N ILE A 19 -0.27 1.40 -20.72
CA ILE A 19 0.03 0.88 -19.40
C ILE A 19 1.54 0.94 -19.20
N ILE A 20 2.00 1.54 -18.10
CA ILE A 20 3.41 1.62 -17.71
C ILE A 20 3.59 0.99 -16.34
N GLU A 21 4.38 -0.07 -16.25
CA GLU A 21 4.82 -0.64 -14.98
C GLU A 21 6.09 0.10 -14.53
N ALA A 22 5.96 0.96 -13.53
CA ALA A 22 7.04 1.82 -13.08
C ALA A 22 7.77 1.18 -11.89
N THR A 23 9.05 0.88 -12.06
CA THR A 23 9.94 0.27 -11.06
C THR A 23 10.85 1.29 -10.37
N SER A 24 10.78 2.56 -10.77
CA SER A 24 11.49 3.67 -10.12
C SER A 24 10.64 4.95 -10.08
N ILE A 25 11.01 5.87 -9.20
CA ILE A 25 10.35 7.17 -9.06
C ILE A 25 10.51 7.98 -10.35
N GLU A 26 11.65 7.89 -10.99
CA GLU A 26 11.93 8.55 -12.27
C GLU A 26 10.97 8.05 -13.37
N GLN A 27 10.71 6.75 -13.42
CA GLN A 27 9.74 6.19 -14.39
C GLN A 27 8.31 6.67 -14.10
N ILE A 28 7.92 6.77 -12.83
CA ILE A 28 6.62 7.36 -12.44
C ILE A 28 6.51 8.81 -12.94
N GLN A 29 7.55 9.61 -12.70
CA GLN A 29 7.57 11.01 -13.13
C GLN A 29 7.56 11.16 -14.65
N GLN A 30 8.34 10.37 -15.37
CA GLN A 30 8.38 10.38 -16.83
C GLN A 30 7.02 9.99 -17.42
N ALA A 31 6.38 8.96 -16.87
CA ALA A 31 5.04 8.54 -17.30
C ALA A 31 4.01 9.63 -17.05
N TRP A 32 4.05 10.27 -15.87
CA TRP A 32 3.17 11.40 -15.55
C TRP A 32 3.37 12.57 -16.53
N GLN A 33 4.63 13.00 -16.76
CA GLN A 33 4.94 14.10 -17.67
C GLN A 33 4.49 13.80 -19.10
N LYS A 34 4.69 12.56 -19.58
CA LYS A 34 4.20 12.12 -20.89
C LYS A 34 2.67 12.23 -20.97
N ALA A 35 1.96 11.74 -19.97
CA ALA A 35 0.50 11.81 -19.94
C ALA A 35 -0.01 13.26 -19.94
N GLN A 36 0.64 14.15 -19.18
CA GLN A 36 0.30 15.59 -19.18
C GLN A 36 0.54 16.23 -20.57
N ALA A 37 1.66 15.94 -21.22
CA ALA A 37 1.97 16.46 -22.55
C ALA A 37 0.97 16.00 -23.62
N GLU A 38 0.41 14.79 -23.47
CA GLU A 38 -0.58 14.22 -24.35
C GLU A 38 -2.04 14.50 -23.93
N ASN A 39 -2.24 15.25 -22.83
CA ASN A 39 -3.54 15.50 -22.21
C ASN A 39 -4.33 14.23 -21.90
N LEU A 40 -3.65 13.19 -21.43
CA LEU A 40 -4.25 11.92 -21.05
C LEU A 40 -4.66 11.90 -19.59
N PRO A 41 -5.85 11.38 -19.24
CA PRO A 41 -6.16 11.06 -17.86
C PRO A 41 -5.22 9.96 -17.36
N VAL A 42 -4.82 10.05 -16.09
CA VAL A 42 -3.92 9.09 -15.45
C VAL A 42 -4.63 8.35 -14.33
N LEU A 43 -4.42 7.05 -14.29
CA LEU A 43 -4.85 6.18 -13.20
C LEU A 43 -3.63 5.47 -12.61
N PHE A 44 -3.44 5.60 -11.30
CA PHE A 44 -2.44 4.81 -10.57
C PHE A 44 -3.04 3.50 -10.08
N LEU A 45 -2.34 2.39 -10.34
CA LEU A 45 -2.68 1.07 -9.81
C LEU A 45 -1.55 0.52 -8.95
N GLY A 46 -1.93 -0.17 -7.87
CA GLY A 46 -1.09 -1.18 -7.24
C GLY A 46 -1.39 -2.55 -7.85
N GLN A 47 -2.17 -3.36 -7.14
CA GLN A 47 -2.62 -4.68 -7.62
C GLN A 47 -4.03 -4.64 -8.25
N GLY A 48 -4.66 -3.47 -8.36
CA GLY A 48 -6.01 -3.34 -8.91
C GLY A 48 -7.08 -4.13 -8.13
N SER A 49 -6.84 -4.39 -6.85
CA SER A 49 -7.74 -5.23 -6.04
C SER A 49 -9.01 -4.53 -5.59
N ASN A 50 -9.08 -3.22 -5.73
CA ASN A 50 -10.25 -2.40 -5.38
C ASN A 50 -10.70 -1.55 -6.58
N MET A 51 -10.55 -2.07 -7.79
CA MET A 51 -10.87 -1.39 -9.03
C MET A 51 -11.77 -2.27 -9.91
N LEU A 52 -12.88 -1.71 -10.37
CA LEU A 52 -13.77 -2.32 -11.35
C LEU A 52 -13.80 -1.44 -12.61
N PHE A 53 -13.30 -2.00 -13.72
CA PHE A 53 -13.38 -1.34 -15.03
C PHE A 53 -14.71 -1.71 -15.68
N LEU A 54 -15.58 -0.72 -15.90
CA LEU A 54 -16.87 -0.91 -16.59
C LEU A 54 -16.76 -0.70 -18.09
N GLU A 55 -15.68 -0.06 -18.52
CA GLU A 55 -15.35 0.23 -19.92
C GLU A 55 -13.84 0.40 -20.09
N ASP A 56 -13.37 0.50 -21.33
CA ASP A 56 -11.98 0.77 -21.64
C ASP A 56 -11.56 2.16 -21.12
N PHE A 57 -10.42 2.24 -20.44
CA PHE A 57 -9.86 3.48 -19.94
C PHE A 57 -9.11 4.24 -21.04
N GLN A 58 -9.60 5.39 -21.45
CA GLN A 58 -9.02 6.21 -22.52
C GLN A 58 -7.80 7.03 -22.06
N GLY A 59 -7.02 6.51 -21.14
CA GLY A 59 -5.89 7.19 -20.50
C GLY A 59 -4.68 6.29 -20.33
N MET A 60 -3.74 6.80 -19.55
CA MET A 60 -2.53 6.09 -19.14
C MET A 60 -2.73 5.48 -17.75
N VAL A 61 -2.43 4.20 -17.62
CA VAL A 61 -2.36 3.51 -16.34
C VAL A 61 -0.90 3.38 -15.92
N ILE A 62 -0.56 3.89 -14.74
CA ILE A 62 0.77 3.73 -14.14
C ILE A 62 0.64 2.72 -13.00
N VAL A 63 1.27 1.56 -13.17
CA VAL A 63 1.29 0.49 -12.19
C VAL A 63 2.51 0.69 -11.30
N ASN A 64 2.28 0.87 -10.00
CA ASN A 64 3.37 1.01 -9.03
C ASN A 64 4.04 -0.35 -8.78
N ARG A 65 5.30 -0.47 -9.20
CA ARG A 65 6.18 -1.62 -9.01
C ARG A 65 7.43 -1.27 -8.22
N LEU A 66 7.40 -0.18 -7.45
CA LEU A 66 8.50 0.16 -6.55
C LEU A 66 8.67 -0.97 -5.54
N SER A 67 9.81 -1.66 -5.57
CA SER A 67 10.09 -2.82 -4.72
C SER A 67 11.25 -2.55 -3.77
N GLY A 68 11.26 -3.26 -2.66
CA GLY A 68 12.30 -3.25 -1.65
C GLY A 68 11.77 -3.03 -0.24
N ILE A 69 12.32 -3.80 0.69
CA ILE A 69 12.05 -3.71 2.12
C ILE A 69 13.38 -3.48 2.82
N GLN A 70 13.45 -2.43 3.62
CA GLN A 70 14.58 -2.17 4.50
C GLN A 70 14.13 -2.37 5.95
N HIS A 71 14.96 -3.06 6.73
CA HIS A 71 14.71 -3.34 8.14
C HIS A 71 15.80 -2.71 9.00
N ARG A 72 15.39 -2.02 10.03
CA ARG A 72 16.23 -1.61 11.17
C ARG A 72 15.51 -1.89 12.46
N GLU A 73 16.23 -1.93 13.57
CA GLU A 73 15.65 -2.16 14.89
C GLU A 73 16.39 -1.39 15.98
N ASP A 74 15.73 -1.19 17.09
CA ASP A 74 16.31 -0.73 18.36
C ASP A 74 15.99 -1.72 19.48
N SER A 75 16.08 -1.32 20.76
CA SER A 75 15.77 -2.18 21.89
C SER A 75 14.30 -2.64 21.93
N ASP A 76 13.36 -1.83 21.42
CA ASP A 76 11.93 -1.97 21.66
C ASP A 76 11.14 -2.27 20.41
N TYR A 77 11.64 -1.85 19.24
CA TYR A 77 10.89 -1.89 17.99
C TYR A 77 11.70 -2.40 16.80
N HIS A 78 10.99 -3.02 15.87
CA HIS A 78 11.39 -3.20 14.48
C HIS A 78 10.78 -2.06 13.64
N TYR A 79 11.57 -1.53 12.72
CA TYR A 79 11.16 -0.50 11.77
C TYR A 79 11.36 -1.02 10.36
N LEU A 80 10.30 -1.02 9.58
CA LEU A 80 10.34 -1.42 8.18
C LEU A 80 10.09 -0.21 7.29
N HIS A 81 10.98 0.03 6.32
CA HIS A 81 10.70 0.90 5.19
C HIS A 81 10.34 0.02 4.02
N VAL A 82 9.13 0.16 3.51
CA VAL A 82 8.55 -0.72 2.49
C VAL A 82 8.14 0.11 1.28
N ASN A 83 8.74 -0.16 0.12
CA ASN A 83 8.39 0.52 -1.10
C ASN A 83 6.95 0.21 -1.55
N GLY A 84 6.32 1.19 -2.20
CA GLY A 84 4.86 1.22 -2.41
C GLY A 84 4.30 0.12 -3.30
N GLY A 85 5.11 -0.50 -4.15
CA GLY A 85 4.71 -1.61 -5.02
C GLY A 85 4.76 -3.00 -4.37
N GLU A 86 5.35 -3.12 -3.17
CA GLU A 86 5.42 -4.40 -2.47
C GLU A 86 4.03 -4.98 -2.20
N ASN A 87 3.85 -6.28 -2.47
CA ASN A 87 2.60 -6.98 -2.18
C ASN A 87 2.36 -7.02 -0.67
N TRP A 88 1.18 -6.57 -0.21
CA TRP A 88 0.89 -6.48 1.21
C TRP A 88 0.94 -7.83 1.93
N HIS A 89 0.32 -8.87 1.35
CA HIS A 89 0.30 -10.19 2.00
C HIS A 89 1.72 -10.82 2.04
N GLN A 90 2.48 -10.69 0.95
CA GLN A 90 3.87 -11.16 0.92
C GLN A 90 4.76 -10.41 1.92
N LEU A 91 4.50 -9.12 2.16
CA LEU A 91 5.15 -8.37 3.22
C LEU A 91 4.84 -8.96 4.60
N VAL A 92 3.57 -9.32 4.87
CA VAL A 92 3.18 -9.97 6.13
C VAL A 92 3.91 -11.31 6.29
N GLU A 93 3.90 -12.16 5.27
CA GLU A 93 4.60 -13.46 5.30
C GLU A 93 6.11 -13.27 5.50
N TRP A 94 6.71 -12.30 4.80
CA TRP A 94 8.12 -11.97 4.95
C TRP A 94 8.43 -11.51 6.38
N SER A 95 7.66 -10.60 6.96
CA SER A 95 7.89 -10.12 8.34
C SER A 95 7.86 -11.26 9.35
N LEU A 96 6.85 -12.14 9.25
CA LEU A 96 6.73 -13.31 10.11
C LEU A 96 7.89 -14.30 9.92
N SER A 97 8.42 -14.45 8.68
CA SER A 97 9.59 -15.29 8.41
C SER A 97 10.85 -14.77 9.08
N GLN A 98 10.95 -13.45 9.27
CA GLN A 98 12.04 -12.78 9.99
C GLN A 98 11.82 -12.73 11.52
N GLY A 99 10.72 -13.30 12.03
CA GLY A 99 10.36 -13.20 13.44
C GLY A 99 9.80 -11.84 13.86
N ILE A 100 9.40 -11.01 12.91
CA ILE A 100 8.81 -9.69 13.12
C ILE A 100 7.30 -9.84 13.11
N ASN A 101 6.68 -9.82 14.28
CA ASN A 101 5.25 -9.97 14.51
C ASN A 101 4.54 -8.61 14.52
N GLY A 102 3.19 -8.61 14.41
CA GLY A 102 2.34 -7.42 14.51
C GLY A 102 1.59 -7.09 13.23
N LEU A 103 1.87 -7.79 12.11
CA LEU A 103 1.12 -7.66 10.85
C LEU A 103 0.17 -8.83 10.59
N GLU A 104 0.18 -9.88 11.39
CA GLU A 104 -0.54 -11.13 11.16
C GLU A 104 -2.06 -10.95 10.98
N ASN A 105 -2.67 -10.06 11.74
CA ASN A 105 -4.11 -9.77 11.63
C ASN A 105 -4.48 -9.09 10.30
N LEU A 106 -3.50 -8.51 9.61
CA LEU A 106 -3.65 -7.84 8.31
C LEU A 106 -3.27 -8.76 7.14
N ALA A 107 -3.00 -10.04 7.42
CA ALA A 107 -2.72 -11.04 6.38
C ALA A 107 -3.90 -11.19 5.41
N LEU A 108 -3.61 -11.64 4.18
CA LEU A 108 -4.59 -11.90 3.10
C LEU A 108 -5.38 -10.66 2.64
N ILE A 109 -5.13 -9.45 3.18
CA ILE A 109 -5.68 -8.24 2.61
C ILE A 109 -5.03 -8.02 1.24
N PRO A 110 -5.81 -7.95 0.16
CA PRO A 110 -5.24 -7.75 -1.18
C PRO A 110 -4.78 -6.30 -1.36
N GLY A 111 -3.77 -6.10 -2.19
CA GLY A 111 -3.21 -4.78 -2.50
C GLY A 111 -1.72 -4.71 -2.26
N CYS A 112 -1.16 -3.51 -2.32
CA CYS A 112 0.26 -3.24 -2.09
C CYS A 112 0.47 -2.25 -0.95
N ALA A 113 1.72 -2.17 -0.46
CA ALA A 113 2.11 -1.29 0.64
C ALA A 113 1.69 0.17 0.41
N GLY A 114 1.88 0.70 -0.82
CA GLY A 114 1.48 2.07 -1.16
C GLY A 114 -0.04 2.30 -1.24
N SER A 115 -0.85 1.24 -1.33
CA SER A 115 -2.31 1.37 -1.30
C SER A 115 -2.90 1.21 0.12
N ALA A 116 -2.12 0.65 1.04
CA ALA A 116 -2.57 0.36 2.40
C ALA A 116 -3.04 1.61 3.18
N PRO A 117 -2.30 2.75 3.17
CA PRO A 117 -2.72 3.95 3.89
C PRO A 117 -3.96 4.62 3.31
N ILE A 118 -4.25 4.47 2.01
CA ILE A 118 -5.31 5.23 1.34
C ILE A 118 -6.66 5.06 2.04
N GLN A 119 -7.02 3.84 2.37
CA GLN A 119 -8.24 3.52 3.09
C GLN A 119 -7.98 2.95 4.49
N ASN A 120 -6.77 3.21 5.04
CA ASN A 120 -6.40 2.69 6.35
C ASN A 120 -6.83 1.22 6.49
N ILE A 121 -6.26 0.32 5.64
CA ILE A 121 -6.68 -1.09 5.59
C ILE A 121 -6.75 -1.68 6.99
N GLY A 122 -7.72 -2.56 7.20
CA GLY A 122 -7.89 -3.16 8.52
C GLY A 122 -8.65 -4.47 8.47
N ALA A 123 -8.27 -5.38 9.37
CA ALA A 123 -8.92 -6.65 9.59
C ALA A 123 -8.66 -7.13 11.03
N TYR A 124 -9.58 -7.93 11.55
CA TYR A 124 -9.44 -8.61 12.85
C TYR A 124 -9.00 -7.70 14.01
N GLY A 125 -9.52 -6.46 14.02
CA GLY A 125 -9.29 -5.51 15.12
C GLY A 125 -7.98 -4.74 15.04
N VAL A 126 -7.24 -4.84 13.93
CA VAL A 126 -6.02 -4.06 13.63
C VAL A 126 -6.26 -3.21 12.39
N GLU A 127 -5.80 -1.99 12.39
CA GLU A 127 -5.79 -1.09 11.22
C GLU A 127 -4.34 -0.71 10.86
N PHE A 128 -4.13 -0.29 9.62
CA PHE A 128 -2.81 0.17 9.14
C PHE A 128 -2.20 1.26 10.04
N LYS A 129 -3.03 2.20 10.53
CA LYS A 129 -2.60 3.28 11.43
C LYS A 129 -1.94 2.78 12.71
N ASP A 130 -2.31 1.57 13.19
CA ASP A 130 -1.81 1.02 14.46
C ASP A 130 -0.33 0.60 14.35
N VAL A 131 0.14 0.40 13.12
CA VAL A 131 1.52 0.00 12.81
C VAL A 131 2.26 1.02 11.94
N CYS A 132 1.60 2.07 11.49
CA CYS A 132 2.18 3.11 10.63
C CYS A 132 3.10 4.03 11.43
N ASP A 133 4.33 4.22 10.95
CA ASP A 133 5.27 5.23 11.44
C ASP A 133 5.19 6.49 10.57
N TYR A 134 5.24 6.31 9.24
CA TYR A 134 5.15 7.39 8.27
C TYR A 134 4.68 6.90 6.88
N VAL A 135 4.39 7.86 6.00
CA VAL A 135 4.10 7.62 4.59
C VAL A 135 4.93 8.57 3.73
N ASP A 136 5.69 8.05 2.78
CA ASP A 136 6.45 8.83 1.81
C ASP A 136 5.60 9.07 0.56
N VAL A 137 5.55 10.33 0.14
CA VAL A 137 4.69 10.81 -0.93
C VAL A 137 5.50 11.58 -1.97
N LEU A 138 5.21 11.34 -3.24
CA LEU A 138 5.73 12.10 -4.37
C LEU A 138 4.64 13.04 -4.90
N ASN A 139 4.94 14.33 -4.98
CA ASN A 139 4.16 15.28 -5.74
C ASN A 139 4.53 15.16 -7.22
N LEU A 140 3.61 14.67 -8.03
CA LEU A 140 3.84 14.39 -9.45
C LEU A 140 4.06 15.65 -10.30
N ASN A 141 3.49 16.78 -9.87
CA ASN A 141 3.61 18.05 -10.62
C ASN A 141 4.96 18.74 -10.38
N THR A 142 5.50 18.65 -9.15
CA THR A 142 6.76 19.30 -8.77
C THR A 142 7.95 18.36 -8.75
N GLY A 143 7.73 17.05 -8.62
CA GLY A 143 8.76 16.06 -8.36
C GLY A 143 9.24 16.03 -6.91
N GLU A 144 8.68 16.84 -6.04
CA GLU A 144 9.02 16.89 -4.63
C GLU A 144 8.60 15.60 -3.92
N GLN A 145 9.53 15.04 -3.14
CA GLN A 145 9.25 13.94 -2.24
C GLN A 145 9.19 14.46 -0.81
N PHE A 146 8.18 14.07 -0.08
CA PHE A 146 8.02 14.46 1.33
C PHE A 146 7.44 13.31 2.15
N ARG A 147 7.63 13.40 3.46
CA ARG A 147 7.17 12.42 4.43
C ARG A 147 6.08 13.00 5.30
N LEU A 148 4.99 12.24 5.45
CA LEU A 148 3.95 12.49 6.45
C LEU A 148 4.13 11.50 7.60
N GLN A 149 4.20 12.01 8.83
CA GLN A 149 4.13 11.15 10.01
C GLN A 149 2.73 10.55 10.14
N ALA A 150 2.58 9.45 10.86
CA ALA A 150 1.28 8.78 10.99
C ALA A 150 0.15 9.70 11.47
N ASN A 151 0.44 10.63 12.38
CA ASN A 151 -0.53 11.59 12.90
C ASN A 151 -0.94 12.68 11.89
N GLU A 152 -0.19 12.87 10.82
CA GLU A 152 -0.48 13.80 9.73
C GLU A 152 -1.34 13.16 8.62
N CYS A 153 -1.47 11.82 8.64
CA CYS A 153 -2.21 11.07 7.64
C CYS A 153 -3.74 11.09 7.83
N GLU A 154 -4.24 11.69 8.92
CA GLU A 154 -5.68 11.83 9.23
C GLU A 154 -6.45 10.50 9.10
N PHE A 155 -5.87 9.41 9.62
CA PHE A 155 -6.47 8.09 9.53
C PHE A 155 -7.79 7.98 10.32
N GLY A 156 -8.82 7.49 9.66
CA GLY A 156 -10.12 7.13 10.22
C GLY A 156 -10.58 5.75 9.76
N TYR A 157 -11.81 5.38 10.10
CA TYR A 157 -12.38 4.12 9.61
C TYR A 157 -12.55 4.18 8.09
N ARG A 158 -11.77 3.37 7.36
CA ARG A 158 -11.70 3.38 5.89
C ARG A 158 -11.43 4.76 5.30
N GLU A 159 -10.67 5.60 6.04
CA GLU A 159 -10.46 7.00 5.72
C GLU A 159 -9.01 7.43 5.95
N SER A 160 -8.54 8.40 5.13
CA SER A 160 -7.26 9.07 5.29
C SER A 160 -7.19 10.36 4.47
N ILE A 161 -6.18 11.19 4.72
CA ILE A 161 -5.89 12.40 3.94
C ILE A 161 -5.61 12.10 2.45
N PHE A 162 -5.24 10.85 2.11
CA PHE A 162 -4.97 10.43 0.73
C PHE A 162 -6.23 10.30 -0.12
N LYS A 163 -7.41 10.29 0.47
CA LYS A 163 -8.69 10.39 -0.24
C LYS A 163 -9.15 11.83 -0.49
N HIS A 164 -8.48 12.81 0.10
CA HIS A 164 -8.83 14.23 0.06
C HIS A 164 -7.68 15.05 -0.52
N ARG A 165 -6.87 15.67 0.34
CA ARG A 165 -5.80 16.60 -0.04
C ARG A 165 -4.80 15.99 -1.02
N TYR A 166 -4.50 14.70 -0.88
CA TYR A 166 -3.51 13.99 -1.71
C TYR A 166 -4.13 12.97 -2.66
N ALA A 167 -5.43 13.13 -2.99
CA ALA A 167 -6.14 12.21 -3.90
C ALA A 167 -5.71 12.35 -5.36
N GLN A 168 -5.25 13.53 -5.77
CA GLN A 168 -4.86 13.81 -7.16
C GLN A 168 -3.52 14.51 -7.23
N GLY A 169 -2.68 14.11 -8.19
CA GLY A 169 -1.35 14.69 -8.39
C GLY A 169 -0.29 14.20 -7.39
N TYR A 170 -0.61 13.16 -6.62
CA TYR A 170 0.30 12.54 -5.65
C TYR A 170 0.29 11.03 -5.76
N VAL A 171 1.41 10.40 -5.39
CA VAL A 171 1.52 8.95 -5.28
C VAL A 171 2.33 8.57 -4.04
N ILE A 172 1.90 7.54 -3.35
CA ILE A 172 2.63 6.98 -2.21
C ILE A 172 3.76 6.11 -2.76
N THR A 173 4.99 6.46 -2.41
CA THR A 173 6.21 5.78 -2.87
C THR A 173 6.72 4.74 -1.88
N ALA A 174 6.51 4.97 -0.58
CA ALA A 174 6.85 4.01 0.47
C ALA A 174 6.01 4.23 1.73
N VAL A 175 6.00 3.24 2.60
CA VAL A 175 5.44 3.33 3.95
C VAL A 175 6.49 2.91 4.98
N GLY A 176 6.50 3.57 6.12
CA GLY A 176 7.23 3.18 7.31
C GLY A 176 6.31 2.45 8.27
N LEU A 177 6.75 1.28 8.74
CA LEU A 177 6.02 0.52 9.76
C LEU A 177 6.88 0.42 11.02
N LYS A 178 6.22 0.50 12.19
CA LYS A 178 6.85 0.38 13.51
C LYS A 178 6.14 -0.72 14.29
N LEU A 179 6.87 -1.81 14.59
CA LEU A 179 6.34 -3.04 15.17
C LEU A 179 7.07 -3.34 16.50
N ALA A 180 6.30 -3.51 17.58
CA ALA A 180 6.88 -3.75 18.91
C ALA A 180 7.53 -5.13 19.02
N LYS A 181 8.74 -5.20 19.56
CA LYS A 181 9.42 -6.47 19.88
C LYS A 181 8.69 -7.26 20.98
N ASN A 182 8.09 -6.54 21.94
CA ASN A 182 7.19 -7.15 22.92
C ASN A 182 5.80 -7.36 22.30
N TRP A 183 5.71 -8.29 21.37
CA TRP A 183 4.48 -8.61 20.67
C TRP A 183 3.41 -9.16 21.62
N GLN A 184 2.18 -8.68 21.46
CA GLN A 184 1.00 -9.15 22.15
C GLN A 184 -0.08 -9.50 21.11
N PRO A 185 -0.66 -10.73 21.14
CA PRO A 185 -1.66 -11.13 20.15
C PRO A 185 -2.96 -10.32 20.34
N ILE A 186 -3.52 -9.85 19.23
CA ILE A 186 -4.82 -9.17 19.20
C ILE A 186 -5.87 -10.19 18.79
N LEU A 187 -6.58 -10.73 19.80
CA LEU A 187 -7.53 -11.87 19.63
C LEU A 187 -8.99 -11.48 19.86
N LYS A 188 -9.32 -10.19 19.93
CA LYS A 188 -10.66 -9.72 20.33
C LYS A 188 -11.70 -9.79 19.23
N TYR A 189 -11.38 -10.34 18.06
CA TYR A 189 -12.25 -10.25 16.89
C TYR A 189 -12.53 -11.62 16.25
N GLY A 190 -13.81 -11.87 15.93
CA GLY A 190 -14.25 -13.07 15.21
C GLY A 190 -13.87 -14.37 15.91
N SER A 191 -13.40 -15.36 15.14
CA SER A 191 -12.95 -16.65 15.66
C SER A 191 -11.67 -16.61 16.47
N LEU A 192 -10.90 -15.51 16.41
CA LEU A 192 -9.66 -15.35 17.14
C LEU A 192 -9.85 -15.38 18.67
N VAL A 193 -11.03 -15.03 19.16
CA VAL A 193 -11.36 -15.07 20.60
C VAL A 193 -11.25 -16.46 21.23
N ASN A 194 -11.20 -17.52 20.40
CA ASN A 194 -11.06 -18.90 20.85
C ASN A 194 -9.59 -19.32 21.06
N PHE A 195 -8.63 -18.51 20.66
CA PHE A 195 -7.21 -18.81 20.88
C PHE A 195 -6.78 -18.38 22.29
N ASP A 196 -5.90 -19.18 22.89
CA ASP A 196 -5.26 -18.85 24.16
C ASP A 196 -4.10 -17.86 23.91
N PRO A 197 -4.17 -16.65 24.52
CA PRO A 197 -3.11 -15.63 24.35
C PRO A 197 -1.73 -16.08 24.80
N GLN A 198 -1.65 -17.10 25.70
CA GLN A 198 -0.37 -17.58 26.23
C GLN A 198 0.33 -18.59 25.32
N THR A 199 -0.43 -19.22 24.41
CA THR A 199 0.10 -20.30 23.56
C THR A 199 0.02 -20.01 22.06
N VAL A 200 -0.79 -19.01 21.66
CA VAL A 200 -0.91 -18.62 20.25
C VAL A 200 0.41 -18.03 19.73
N THR A 201 0.69 -18.30 18.49
CA THR A 201 1.82 -17.71 17.75
C THR A 201 1.29 -16.85 16.62
N ALA A 202 2.11 -15.93 16.12
CA ALA A 202 1.74 -15.08 14.99
C ALA A 202 1.74 -15.83 13.62
N LYS A 203 2.22 -17.07 13.62
CA LYS A 203 2.26 -17.97 12.45
C LYS A 203 1.15 -19.01 12.52
#